data_bb8ff1d7b330609bbf3d4264df1ce3d5
#
_entry.id   bb8ff1d7b330609bbf3d4264df1ce3d5
#
_cell.length_a   1.000
_cell.length_b   1.000
_cell.length_c   1.000
_cell.angle_alpha   90.00
_cell.angle_beta   90.00
_cell.angle_gamma   90.00
#
_symmetry.space_group_name_H-M   'P 1'
#
loop_
_entity.id
_entity.type
_entity.pdbx_description
1 polymer ?
#
loop_
_entity_poly.entity_id
_entity_poly.type
_entity_poly.pdbx_seq_one_letter_code
_entity_poly.pdbx_strand_id
1 'polypeptide(L)'
;MARKPRIHFEGALYHVIVRGNNREFIFKEDTWKRKYLETIKRYKYKYGFKLYAYVLMDNHAHMLIEVNNVPLSKIMQCIQQVFTQTYNRKDNRTGHVFEQRYKAILCEKDQYLLMLIRYIHQNPLRAGIISGFNYNWSSYIEYLDETKNDLCDVEFPLALFKNRLDRFVKFMNEEETEIKKVSIREFSENIDEYKEINKDNGKATTLDLETIVARVCAVLNLEVDQISAKTRKREIANARQLIAFIASKNPKIKQKEIAERFNINQNSVSMMLSKENIRKKYEKEISELMIY
;
A
#
# COMPACT_ATOMS: atom_id res chain seq x y z
N MET A 1 12.85 -14.53 -16.08
CA MET A 1 11.72 -15.02 -15.26
C MET A 1 10.53 -14.08 -15.38
N ALA A 2 9.32 -14.60 -15.55
CA ALA A 2 8.11 -13.80 -15.57
C ALA A 2 7.85 -13.23 -14.15
N ARG A 3 7.60 -11.90 -14.04
CA ARG A 3 7.27 -11.27 -12.76
C ARG A 3 5.89 -11.73 -12.30
N LYS A 4 5.74 -12.03 -11.00
CA LYS A 4 4.44 -12.36 -10.41
C LYS A 4 3.42 -11.24 -10.69
N PRO A 5 2.14 -11.57 -10.98
CA PRO A 5 1.09 -10.56 -11.09
C PRO A 5 0.95 -9.83 -9.76
N ARG A 6 0.72 -8.50 -9.82
CA ARG A 6 0.43 -7.70 -8.63
C ARG A 6 -0.94 -8.06 -8.09
N ILE A 7 -1.06 -8.00 -6.77
CA ILE A 7 -2.36 -8.14 -6.10
C ILE A 7 -3.25 -6.98 -6.59
N HIS A 8 -4.46 -7.30 -6.99
CA HIS A 8 -5.47 -6.32 -7.40
C HIS A 8 -6.81 -6.71 -6.82
N PHE A 9 -7.47 -5.74 -6.20
CA PHE A 9 -8.86 -5.79 -5.76
C PHE A 9 -9.43 -4.37 -5.77
N GLU A 10 -10.73 -4.24 -5.85
CA GLU A 10 -11.42 -2.97 -5.81
C GLU A 10 -11.18 -2.26 -4.46
N GLY A 11 -10.84 -0.98 -4.50
CA GLY A 11 -10.47 -0.20 -3.32
C GLY A 11 -9.01 -0.38 -2.87
N ALA A 12 -8.19 -1.16 -3.60
CA ALA A 12 -6.78 -1.30 -3.27
C ALA A 12 -6.05 0.05 -3.40
N LEU A 13 -5.39 0.46 -2.30
CA LEU A 13 -4.62 1.70 -2.21
C LEU A 13 -3.15 1.41 -2.46
N TYR A 14 -2.53 2.18 -3.35
CA TYR A 14 -1.12 2.03 -3.71
C TYR A 14 -0.36 3.34 -3.58
N HIS A 15 0.78 3.30 -2.90
CA HIS A 15 1.82 4.30 -3.07
C HIS A 15 2.63 3.95 -4.32
N VAL A 16 2.54 4.80 -5.33
CA VAL A 16 3.16 4.61 -6.64
C VAL A 16 4.32 5.57 -6.83
N ILE A 17 5.46 5.05 -7.26
CA ILE A 17 6.66 5.83 -7.54
C ILE A 17 7.10 5.57 -8.98
N VAL A 18 7.35 6.63 -9.73
CA VAL A 18 7.97 6.60 -11.06
C VAL A 18 9.27 7.39 -11.02
N ARG A 19 10.28 6.97 -11.77
CA ARG A 19 11.58 7.64 -11.81
C ARG A 19 12.12 7.65 -13.23
N GLY A 20 12.80 8.73 -13.59
CA GLY A 20 13.52 8.86 -14.85
C GLY A 20 14.62 7.82 -15.00
N ASN A 21 14.84 7.32 -16.22
CA ASN A 21 15.92 6.39 -16.54
C ASN A 21 17.27 6.99 -16.14
N ASN A 22 18.15 6.20 -15.55
CA ASN A 22 19.44 6.69 -15.00
C ASN A 22 19.30 7.93 -14.09
N ARG A 23 18.15 8.08 -13.41
CA ARG A 23 17.80 9.25 -12.59
C ARG A 23 17.75 10.56 -13.37
N GLU A 24 17.56 10.50 -14.69
CA GLU A 24 17.37 11.70 -15.53
C GLU A 24 16.23 12.59 -15.00
N PHE A 25 16.42 13.90 -15.19
CA PHE A 25 15.47 14.93 -14.73
C PHE A 25 14.31 15.11 -15.72
N ILE A 26 13.51 14.06 -15.93
CA ILE A 26 12.40 13.98 -16.88
C ILE A 26 11.25 14.96 -16.58
N PHE A 27 11.23 15.51 -15.38
CA PHE A 27 10.26 16.51 -14.92
C PHE A 27 10.93 17.85 -14.58
N LYS A 28 12.16 18.15 -15.03
CA LYS A 28 12.84 19.41 -14.75
C LYS A 28 12.05 20.61 -15.21
N GLU A 29 11.52 20.55 -16.42
CA GLU A 29 10.72 21.63 -17.00
C GLU A 29 9.25 21.54 -16.56
N ASP A 30 8.65 22.67 -16.25
CA ASP A 30 7.24 22.77 -15.87
C ASP A 30 6.29 22.25 -16.94
N THR A 31 6.69 22.36 -18.22
CA THR A 31 5.94 21.81 -19.35
C THR A 31 5.77 20.29 -19.24
N TRP A 32 6.80 19.58 -18.78
CA TRP A 32 6.73 18.13 -18.60
C TRP A 32 5.94 17.73 -17.37
N LYS A 33 6.04 18.50 -16.28
CA LYS A 33 5.21 18.30 -15.08
C LYS A 33 3.73 18.48 -15.43
N ARG A 34 3.36 19.58 -16.12
CA ARG A 34 1.98 19.77 -16.60
C ARG A 34 1.51 18.63 -17.49
N LYS A 35 2.33 18.23 -18.46
CA LYS A 35 1.97 17.15 -19.39
C LYS A 35 1.73 15.83 -18.67
N TYR A 36 2.49 15.54 -17.61
CA TYR A 36 2.29 14.35 -16.82
C TYR A 36 0.98 14.41 -16.03
N LEU A 37 0.67 15.54 -15.37
CA LEU A 37 -0.59 15.74 -14.64
C LEU A 37 -1.81 15.68 -15.57
N GLU A 38 -1.75 16.31 -16.76
CA GLU A 38 -2.80 16.20 -17.78
C GLU A 38 -3.04 14.74 -18.20
N THR A 39 -1.97 13.98 -18.33
CA THR A 39 -2.06 12.56 -18.69
C THR A 39 -2.71 11.77 -17.56
N ILE A 40 -2.34 12.02 -16.30
CA ILE A 40 -2.99 11.42 -15.12
C ILE A 40 -4.47 11.77 -15.09
N LYS A 41 -4.82 13.06 -15.25
CA LYS A 41 -6.20 13.55 -15.25
C LYS A 41 -7.06 12.84 -16.32
N ARG A 42 -6.53 12.75 -17.54
CA ARG A 42 -7.18 12.02 -18.64
C ARG A 42 -7.50 10.57 -18.29
N TYR A 43 -6.54 9.86 -17.70
CA TYR A 43 -6.74 8.44 -17.36
C TYR A 43 -7.50 8.25 -16.06
N LYS A 44 -7.45 9.20 -15.12
CA LYS A 44 -8.34 9.21 -13.95
C LYS A 44 -9.80 9.28 -14.40
N TYR A 45 -10.14 10.20 -15.28
CA TYR A 45 -11.47 10.30 -15.86
C TYR A 45 -11.89 9.02 -16.61
N LYS A 46 -10.96 8.45 -17.41
CA LYS A 46 -11.25 7.26 -18.23
C LYS A 46 -11.45 6.00 -17.39
N TYR A 47 -10.70 5.80 -16.33
CA TYR A 47 -10.65 4.55 -15.55
C TYR A 47 -11.27 4.67 -14.17
N GLY A 48 -11.65 5.86 -13.73
CA GLY A 48 -12.37 6.10 -12.50
C GLY A 48 -11.59 5.78 -11.22
N PHE A 49 -10.25 5.74 -11.26
CA PHE A 49 -9.44 5.59 -10.05
C PHE A 49 -9.44 6.88 -9.23
N LYS A 50 -9.18 6.77 -7.91
CA LYS A 50 -9.00 7.94 -7.05
C LYS A 50 -7.52 8.26 -6.90
N LEU A 51 -7.21 9.54 -6.86
CA LEU A 51 -5.88 10.06 -6.60
C LEU A 51 -5.93 10.94 -5.34
N TYR A 52 -5.36 10.47 -4.25
CA TYR A 52 -5.42 11.19 -2.98
C TYR A 52 -4.27 12.18 -2.78
N ALA A 53 -3.09 11.87 -3.29
CA ALA A 53 -1.97 12.78 -3.23
C ALA A 53 -1.00 12.56 -4.38
N TYR A 54 -0.29 13.62 -4.77
CA TYR A 54 0.86 13.53 -5.65
C TYR A 54 1.91 14.59 -5.31
N VAL A 55 3.14 14.32 -5.74
CA VAL A 55 4.22 15.29 -5.86
C VAL A 55 5.11 14.90 -7.04
N LEU A 56 5.45 15.89 -7.88
CA LEU A 56 6.37 15.73 -9.00
C LEU A 56 7.68 16.44 -8.66
N MET A 57 8.72 15.65 -8.37
CA MET A 57 10.09 16.11 -8.25
C MET A 57 10.75 16.13 -9.63
N ASP A 58 11.92 16.71 -9.78
CA ASP A 58 12.54 16.85 -11.10
C ASP A 58 12.86 15.53 -11.81
N ASN A 59 13.16 14.46 -11.08
CA ASN A 59 13.53 13.17 -11.66
C ASN A 59 12.60 12.02 -11.28
N HIS A 60 11.61 12.24 -10.42
CA HIS A 60 10.67 11.21 -9.97
C HIS A 60 9.34 11.83 -9.54
N ALA A 61 8.32 10.99 -9.43
CA ALA A 61 7.02 11.40 -8.88
C ALA A 61 6.49 10.34 -7.91
N HIS A 62 5.80 10.81 -6.87
CA HIS A 62 5.02 9.99 -5.94
C HIS A 62 3.54 10.26 -6.16
N MET A 63 2.74 9.20 -6.07
CA MET A 63 1.27 9.27 -6.21
C MET A 63 0.64 8.30 -5.22
N LEU A 64 -0.49 8.67 -4.65
CA LEU A 64 -1.31 7.81 -3.81
C LEU A 64 -2.61 7.51 -4.54
N ILE A 65 -2.71 6.29 -5.09
CA ILE A 65 -3.77 5.87 -6.01
C ILE A 65 -4.60 4.76 -5.38
N GLU A 66 -5.92 4.95 -5.31
CA GLU A 66 -6.88 3.89 -5.03
C GLU A 66 -7.52 3.44 -6.34
N VAL A 67 -7.41 2.16 -6.63
CA VAL A 67 -8.00 1.58 -7.84
C VAL A 67 -9.39 1.03 -7.57
N ASN A 68 -10.21 1.00 -8.60
CA ASN A 68 -11.48 0.28 -8.61
C ASN A 68 -11.38 -0.99 -9.49
N ASN A 69 -12.25 -1.14 -10.47
CA ASN A 69 -12.29 -2.31 -11.35
C ASN A 69 -11.10 -2.42 -12.32
N VAL A 70 -10.36 -1.32 -12.56
CA VAL A 70 -9.22 -1.31 -13.48
C VAL A 70 -7.91 -1.51 -12.73
N PRO A 71 -7.10 -2.53 -13.06
CA PRO A 71 -5.84 -2.80 -12.39
C PRO A 71 -4.86 -1.64 -12.53
N LEU A 72 -4.12 -1.34 -11.45
CA LEU A 72 -3.05 -0.33 -11.44
C LEU A 72 -2.06 -0.52 -12.59
N SER A 73 -1.78 -1.76 -12.96
CA SER A 73 -0.87 -2.08 -14.06
C SER A 73 -1.35 -1.50 -15.40
N LYS A 74 -2.66 -1.54 -15.66
CA LYS A 74 -3.25 -0.96 -16.88
C LYS A 74 -3.24 0.55 -16.83
N ILE A 75 -3.60 1.14 -15.70
CA ILE A 75 -3.58 2.59 -15.48
C ILE A 75 -2.18 3.14 -15.74
N MET A 76 -1.17 2.61 -15.05
CA MET A 76 0.20 3.08 -15.13
C MET A 76 0.85 2.80 -16.50
N GLN A 77 0.52 1.68 -17.12
CA GLN A 77 0.96 1.39 -18.49
C GLN A 77 0.52 2.49 -19.45
N CYS A 78 -0.74 2.89 -19.41
CA CYS A 78 -1.27 3.93 -20.30
C CYS A 78 -0.64 5.29 -20.01
N ILE A 79 -0.52 5.68 -18.73
CA ILE A 79 0.08 6.96 -18.32
C ILE A 79 1.54 7.04 -18.80
N GLN A 80 2.35 6.03 -18.47
CA GLN A 80 3.77 6.03 -18.81
C GLN A 80 4.00 5.92 -20.32
N GLN A 81 3.19 5.14 -21.04
CA GLN A 81 3.31 4.99 -22.50
C GLN A 81 3.05 6.31 -23.23
N VAL A 82 1.96 7.01 -22.89
CA VAL A 82 1.61 8.29 -23.52
C VAL A 82 2.66 9.35 -23.21
N PHE A 83 3.11 9.42 -21.94
CA PHE A 83 4.16 10.35 -21.55
C PHE A 83 5.46 10.07 -22.30
N THR A 84 5.92 8.82 -22.33
CA THR A 84 7.15 8.41 -23.03
C THR A 84 7.09 8.73 -24.51
N GLN A 85 5.97 8.43 -25.18
CA GLN A 85 5.82 8.75 -26.60
C GLN A 85 5.88 10.26 -26.88
N THR A 86 5.22 11.06 -26.03
CA THR A 86 5.20 12.52 -26.16
C THR A 86 6.57 13.12 -25.89
N TYR A 87 7.23 12.64 -24.81
CA TYR A 87 8.56 13.08 -24.40
C TYR A 87 9.60 12.80 -25.50
N ASN A 88 9.67 11.53 -25.97
CA ASN A 88 10.62 11.12 -27.00
C ASN A 88 10.38 11.86 -28.34
N ARG A 89 9.11 12.08 -28.72
CA ARG A 89 8.79 12.81 -29.96
C ARG A 89 9.21 14.26 -29.90
N LYS A 90 9.02 14.94 -28.75
CA LYS A 90 9.39 16.37 -28.64
C LYS A 90 10.92 16.55 -28.73
N ASP A 91 11.68 15.68 -28.10
CA ASP A 91 13.13 15.80 -28.00
C ASP A 91 13.87 14.97 -29.08
N ASN A 92 13.13 14.42 -30.07
CA ASN A 92 13.65 13.54 -31.12
C ASN A 92 14.51 12.39 -30.54
N ARG A 93 14.07 11.81 -29.42
CA ARG A 93 14.75 10.74 -28.68
C ARG A 93 14.11 9.38 -28.96
N THR A 94 14.91 8.33 -28.69
CA THR A 94 14.45 6.94 -28.66
C THR A 94 14.82 6.30 -27.32
N GLY A 95 14.15 5.20 -26.94
CA GLY A 95 14.47 4.43 -25.75
C GLY A 95 13.59 4.74 -24.54
N HIS A 96 14.07 4.27 -23.38
CA HIS A 96 13.31 4.35 -22.13
C HIS A 96 13.41 5.73 -21.49
N VAL A 97 12.26 6.34 -21.15
CA VAL A 97 12.17 7.57 -20.37
C VAL A 97 12.14 7.27 -18.87
N PHE A 98 11.50 6.17 -18.48
CA PHE A 98 11.45 5.71 -17.10
C PHE A 98 12.43 4.56 -16.85
N GLU A 99 13.07 4.54 -15.68
CA GLU A 99 14.03 3.49 -15.25
C GLU A 99 13.39 2.10 -15.28
N GLN A 100 12.13 2.02 -14.90
CA GLN A 100 11.32 0.80 -14.93
C GLN A 100 9.84 1.17 -15.05
N ARG A 101 8.96 0.17 -15.15
CA ARG A 101 7.52 0.44 -15.27
C ARG A 101 7.00 1.41 -14.19
N TYR A 102 7.12 1.08 -12.94
CA TYR A 102 6.84 1.87 -11.72
C TYR A 102 7.05 0.98 -10.50
N LYS A 103 7.30 1.55 -9.34
CA LYS A 103 7.17 0.85 -8.06
C LYS A 103 5.77 1.09 -7.53
N ALA A 104 5.19 0.08 -6.90
CA ALA A 104 3.90 0.21 -6.24
C ALA A 104 3.92 -0.62 -4.97
N ILE A 105 3.55 -0.01 -3.87
CA ILE A 105 3.43 -0.59 -2.56
C ILE A 105 1.95 -0.58 -2.22
N LEU A 106 1.39 -1.76 -1.94
CA LEU A 106 0.02 -1.89 -1.46
C LEU A 106 -0.04 -1.41 -0.02
N CYS A 107 -0.98 -0.51 0.27
CA CYS A 107 -1.10 0.15 1.56
C CYS A 107 -2.46 -0.16 2.17
N GLU A 108 -2.51 -0.31 3.49
CA GLU A 108 -3.76 -0.38 4.21
C GLU A 108 -4.36 1.02 4.35
N LYS A 109 -5.57 1.19 3.81
CA LYS A 109 -6.19 2.50 3.64
C LYS A 109 -6.40 3.23 4.97
N ASP A 110 -6.96 2.55 5.97
CA ASP A 110 -7.40 3.20 7.19
C ASP A 110 -6.26 3.66 8.11
N GLN A 111 -5.12 2.93 8.09
CA GLN A 111 -3.99 3.23 8.97
C GLN A 111 -2.98 4.19 8.34
N TYR A 112 -2.75 4.05 7.04
CA TYR A 112 -1.62 4.71 6.39
C TYR A 112 -2.00 5.86 5.46
N LEU A 113 -3.28 6.02 5.09
CA LEU A 113 -3.72 7.04 4.13
C LEU A 113 -3.18 8.45 4.49
N LEU A 114 -3.50 8.93 5.69
CA LEU A 114 -3.11 10.28 6.10
C LEU A 114 -1.60 10.44 6.26
N MET A 115 -0.93 9.40 6.77
CA MET A 115 0.54 9.39 6.90
C MET A 115 1.21 9.44 5.52
N LEU A 116 0.68 8.71 4.53
CA LEU A 116 1.21 8.72 3.17
C LEU A 116 0.94 10.04 2.46
N ILE A 117 -0.23 10.65 2.64
CA ILE A 117 -0.52 12.00 2.15
C ILE A 117 0.51 12.98 2.69
N ARG A 118 0.76 12.97 4.00
CA ARG A 118 1.78 13.82 4.64
C ARG A 118 3.18 13.51 4.08
N TYR A 119 3.57 12.24 4.02
CA TYR A 119 4.85 11.83 3.46
C TYR A 119 5.06 12.36 2.04
N ILE A 120 4.06 12.21 1.16
CA ILE A 120 4.13 12.66 -0.23
C ILE A 120 4.28 14.19 -0.29
N HIS A 121 3.49 14.93 0.48
CA HIS A 121 3.56 16.39 0.51
C HIS A 121 4.84 16.93 1.15
N GLN A 122 5.47 16.18 2.06
CA GLN A 122 6.74 16.57 2.69
C GLN A 122 7.97 16.26 1.81
N ASN A 123 7.85 15.53 0.70
CA ASN A 123 9.01 15.16 -0.12
C ASN A 123 9.86 16.38 -0.56
N PRO A 124 9.30 17.49 -1.06
CA PRO A 124 10.09 18.67 -1.44
C PRO A 124 10.81 19.31 -0.26
N LEU A 125 10.18 19.35 0.92
CA LEU A 125 10.77 19.86 2.16
C LEU A 125 11.95 18.98 2.61
N ARG A 126 11.78 17.65 2.60
CA ARG A 126 12.82 16.68 2.95
C ARG A 126 14.00 16.70 1.97
N ALA A 127 13.73 17.04 0.71
CA ALA A 127 14.76 17.19 -0.31
C ALA A 127 15.46 18.58 -0.26
N GLY A 128 15.08 19.45 0.68
CA GLY A 128 15.64 20.79 0.81
C GLY A 128 15.32 21.75 -0.34
N ILE A 129 14.29 21.43 -1.14
CA ILE A 129 13.89 22.25 -2.30
C ILE A 129 13.13 23.49 -1.85
N ILE A 130 12.36 23.37 -0.79
CA ILE A 130 11.52 24.43 -0.22
C ILE A 130 11.59 24.43 1.30
N SER A 131 11.26 25.59 1.89
CA SER A 131 11.09 25.75 3.34
C SER A 131 9.59 25.82 3.67
N GLY A 132 8.89 24.67 3.75
CA GLY A 132 7.45 24.61 3.98
C GLY A 132 6.73 23.77 2.93
N PHE A 133 5.41 23.91 2.78
CA PHE A 133 4.60 23.07 1.89
C PHE A 133 4.23 23.75 0.55
N ASN A 134 4.69 24.97 0.30
CA ASN A 134 4.33 25.71 -0.92
C ASN A 134 5.16 25.27 -2.12
N TYR A 135 4.88 24.06 -2.60
CA TYR A 135 5.49 23.51 -3.81
C TYR A 135 4.44 23.35 -4.91
N ASN A 136 4.57 24.10 -6.00
CA ASN A 136 3.57 24.19 -7.07
C ASN A 136 3.24 22.83 -7.73
N TRP A 137 4.12 21.85 -7.63
CA TRP A 137 3.96 20.53 -8.24
C TRP A 137 3.59 19.45 -7.22
N SER A 138 2.93 19.87 -6.14
CA SER A 138 2.36 19.02 -5.10
C SER A 138 0.84 19.26 -5.02
N SER A 139 0.10 18.21 -4.76
CA SER A 139 -1.34 18.29 -4.49
C SER A 139 -1.69 18.96 -3.16
N TYR A 140 -0.72 19.39 -2.36
CA TYR A 140 -1.00 20.05 -1.09
C TYR A 140 -1.91 21.28 -1.24
N ILE A 141 -1.72 22.06 -2.32
CA ILE A 141 -2.53 23.25 -2.57
C ILE A 141 -4.00 22.91 -2.87
N GLU A 142 -4.28 21.75 -3.46
CA GLU A 142 -5.65 21.29 -3.73
C GLU A 142 -6.43 20.97 -2.46
N TYR A 143 -5.71 20.67 -1.35
CA TYR A 143 -6.30 20.49 -0.03
C TYR A 143 -6.62 21.80 0.68
N LEU A 144 -5.89 22.87 0.36
CA LEU A 144 -6.05 24.18 1.00
C LEU A 144 -7.09 25.06 0.32
N ASP A 145 -7.29 24.87 -0.97
CA ASP A 145 -8.08 25.76 -1.81
C ASP A 145 -8.92 24.93 -2.80
N GLU A 146 -10.21 24.82 -2.52
CA GLU A 146 -11.14 24.06 -3.36
C GLU A 146 -11.20 24.58 -4.80
N THR A 147 -10.92 25.88 -5.04
CA THR A 147 -10.90 26.44 -6.39
C THR A 147 -9.72 25.96 -7.22
N LYS A 148 -8.69 25.41 -6.57
CA LYS A 148 -7.50 24.82 -7.19
C LYS A 148 -7.54 23.30 -7.23
N ASN A 149 -8.60 22.70 -6.68
CA ASN A 149 -8.78 21.25 -6.74
C ASN A 149 -9.21 20.83 -8.15
N ASP A 150 -8.25 20.32 -8.91
CA ASP A 150 -8.46 19.91 -10.30
C ASP A 150 -8.21 18.41 -10.52
N LEU A 151 -7.46 17.77 -9.63
CA LEU A 151 -7.00 16.42 -9.87
C LEU A 151 -7.20 15.46 -8.68
N CYS A 152 -7.02 15.90 -7.43
CA CYS A 152 -7.09 15.02 -6.27
C CYS A 152 -8.50 14.84 -5.71
N ASP A 153 -8.77 13.66 -5.14
CA ASP A 153 -9.99 13.34 -4.39
C ASP A 153 -9.75 13.69 -2.91
N VAL A 154 -9.95 14.96 -2.56
CA VAL A 154 -9.61 15.52 -1.23
C VAL A 154 -10.71 15.34 -0.19
N GLU A 155 -11.96 15.11 -0.62
CA GLU A 155 -13.13 15.07 0.28
C GLU A 155 -12.99 13.98 1.35
N PHE A 156 -12.64 12.77 0.94
CA PHE A 156 -12.50 11.65 1.90
C PHE A 156 -11.39 11.89 2.92
N PRO A 157 -10.16 12.25 2.55
CA PRO A 157 -9.12 12.59 3.53
C PRO A 157 -9.49 13.76 4.45
N LEU A 158 -10.11 14.82 3.92
CA LEU A 158 -10.54 15.98 4.73
C LEU A 158 -11.68 15.63 5.70
N ALA A 159 -12.60 14.73 5.32
CA ALA A 159 -13.65 14.26 6.20
C ALA A 159 -13.10 13.57 7.47
N LEU A 160 -11.92 12.93 7.40
CA LEU A 160 -11.24 12.36 8.56
C LEU A 160 -10.80 13.42 9.58
N PHE A 161 -10.66 14.66 9.15
CA PHE A 161 -10.44 15.85 10.01
C PHE A 161 -11.74 16.58 10.33
N LYS A 162 -12.91 15.99 10.07
CA LYS A 162 -14.23 16.63 10.21
C LYS A 162 -14.35 17.90 9.36
N ASN A 163 -13.75 17.89 8.18
CA ASN A 163 -13.64 19.03 7.24
C ASN A 163 -13.03 20.30 7.89
N ARG A 164 -12.18 20.12 8.92
CA ARG A 164 -11.45 21.17 9.62
C ARG A 164 -10.05 21.32 9.03
N LEU A 165 -9.91 22.30 8.15
CA LEU A 165 -8.65 22.59 7.44
C LEU A 165 -7.51 22.90 8.40
N ASP A 166 -7.80 23.62 9.51
CA ASP A 166 -6.83 23.91 10.56
C ASP A 166 -6.22 22.64 11.17
N ARG A 167 -7.02 21.58 11.35
CA ARG A 167 -6.55 20.28 11.85
C ARG A 167 -5.70 19.55 10.83
N PHE A 168 -6.08 19.62 9.56
CA PHE A 168 -5.27 19.06 8.48
C PHE A 168 -3.91 19.75 8.42
N VAL A 169 -3.88 21.08 8.40
CA VAL A 169 -2.64 21.87 8.38
C VAL A 169 -1.77 21.58 9.60
N LYS A 170 -2.36 21.50 10.80
CA LYS A 170 -1.64 21.12 12.03
C LYS A 170 -1.01 19.74 11.87
N PHE A 171 -1.77 18.74 11.43
CA PHE A 171 -1.29 17.38 11.21
C PHE A 171 -0.14 17.34 10.19
N MET A 172 -0.21 18.13 9.12
CA MET A 172 0.85 18.21 8.11
C MET A 172 2.16 18.77 8.66
N ASN A 173 2.08 19.71 9.62
CA ASN A 173 3.23 20.36 10.26
C ASN A 173 3.78 19.63 11.51
N GLU A 174 3.08 18.60 12.01
CA GLU A 174 3.58 17.82 13.14
C GLU A 174 4.89 17.11 12.78
N GLU A 175 5.87 17.18 13.67
CA GLU A 175 7.09 16.37 13.55
C GLU A 175 6.75 14.87 13.67
N GLU A 176 7.41 14.06 12.87
CA GLU A 176 7.28 12.61 12.97
C GLU A 176 7.85 12.12 14.30
N THR A 177 7.01 11.47 15.11
CA THR A 177 7.49 10.72 16.27
C THR A 177 8.36 9.55 15.80
N GLU A 178 9.32 9.10 16.62
CA GLU A 178 10.24 8.00 16.29
C GLU A 178 9.52 6.73 15.81
N ILE A 179 8.37 6.39 16.41
CA ILE A 179 7.53 5.25 16.01
C ILE A 179 6.97 5.44 14.59
N LYS A 180 6.57 6.67 14.24
CA LYS A 180 6.08 6.99 12.89
C LYS A 180 7.21 7.04 11.87
N LYS A 181 8.42 7.45 12.28
CA LYS A 181 9.63 7.41 11.42
C LYS A 181 10.05 5.98 11.11
N VAL A 182 9.94 5.07 12.05
CA VAL A 182 10.24 3.65 11.85
C VAL A 182 9.25 3.07 10.83
N SER A 183 7.95 3.28 10.98
CA SER A 183 6.94 2.78 10.03
C SER A 183 7.15 3.30 8.60
N ILE A 184 7.53 4.58 8.44
CA ILE A 184 7.80 5.17 7.12
C ILE A 184 9.18 4.76 6.60
N ARG A 185 10.19 4.58 7.47
CA ARG A 185 11.49 4.02 7.09
C ARG A 185 11.38 2.55 6.69
N GLU A 186 10.74 1.72 7.47
CA GLU A 186 10.44 0.33 7.09
C GLU A 186 9.68 0.28 5.76
N PHE A 187 8.80 1.25 5.53
CA PHE A 187 8.09 1.41 4.28
C PHE A 187 9.00 1.91 3.13
N SER A 188 10.01 2.74 3.41
CA SER A 188 10.99 3.20 2.43
C SER A 188 12.18 2.25 2.29
N GLU A 189 12.61 1.60 3.36
CA GLU A 189 13.68 0.59 3.40
C GLU A 189 13.20 -0.73 2.81
N ASN A 190 11.96 -1.11 2.99
CA ASN A 190 11.33 -2.19 2.21
C ASN A 190 11.35 -1.90 0.69
N ILE A 191 11.48 -0.64 0.26
CA ILE A 191 11.76 -0.33 -1.16
C ILE A 191 13.19 -0.70 -1.52
N ASP A 192 14.15 -0.55 -0.63
CA ASP A 192 15.57 -0.87 -0.89
C ASP A 192 15.90 -2.34 -0.57
N GLU A 193 15.32 -2.91 0.43
CA GLU A 193 15.39 -4.35 0.77
C GLU A 193 14.66 -5.22 -0.28
N TYR A 194 13.59 -4.71 -0.91
CA TYR A 194 12.99 -5.33 -2.11
C TYR A 194 13.95 -5.37 -3.31
N LYS A 195 15.01 -4.56 -3.32
CA LYS A 195 16.06 -4.66 -4.33
C LYS A 195 17.04 -5.80 -4.05
N GLU A 196 17.34 -6.10 -2.79
CA GLU A 196 18.26 -7.17 -2.41
C GLU A 196 17.55 -8.53 -2.36
N ILE A 197 16.33 -8.61 -1.86
CA ILE A 197 15.53 -9.84 -1.78
C ILE A 197 15.12 -10.35 -3.17
N ASN A 198 15.02 -9.49 -4.18
CA ASN A 198 14.75 -9.92 -5.56
C ASN A 198 16.02 -10.30 -6.35
N LYS A 199 17.22 -10.18 -5.77
CA LYS A 199 18.45 -10.81 -6.33
C LYS A 199 18.63 -12.24 -5.88
N ASP A 200 18.14 -12.59 -4.69
CA ASP A 200 18.16 -13.97 -4.19
C ASP A 200 16.81 -14.33 -3.60
N ASN A 201 16.18 -15.34 -4.17
CA ASN A 201 14.98 -16.02 -3.69
C ASN A 201 13.60 -15.38 -3.90
N GLY A 202 12.85 -15.94 -4.81
CA GLY A 202 11.39 -15.99 -4.83
C GLY A 202 10.79 -16.71 -3.61
N LYS A 203 10.85 -16.08 -2.44
CA LYS A 203 10.07 -16.49 -1.27
C LYS A 203 9.31 -15.29 -0.75
N ALA A 204 8.00 -15.24 -1.04
CA ALA A 204 7.08 -14.52 -0.17
C ALA A 204 7.31 -15.04 1.24
N THR A 205 7.53 -14.19 2.22
CA THR A 205 7.45 -14.54 3.65
C THR A 205 5.99 -14.87 3.95
N THR A 206 5.59 -16.06 3.58
CA THR A 206 4.36 -16.66 4.07
C THR A 206 4.63 -16.96 5.53
N LEU A 207 3.91 -16.29 6.44
CA LEU A 207 3.97 -16.57 7.88
C LEU A 207 3.91 -18.09 8.07
N ASP A 208 4.87 -18.65 8.78
CA ASP A 208 4.80 -20.06 9.17
C ASP A 208 3.70 -20.28 10.21
N LEU A 209 3.35 -21.54 10.44
CA LEU A 209 2.25 -21.89 11.32
C LEU A 209 2.48 -21.42 12.77
N GLU A 210 3.72 -21.48 13.28
CA GLU A 210 4.03 -21.07 14.65
C GLU A 210 3.90 -19.55 14.83
N THR A 211 4.32 -18.77 13.85
CA THR A 211 4.12 -17.31 13.86
C THR A 211 2.64 -16.95 13.84
N ILE A 212 1.81 -17.65 13.05
CA ILE A 212 0.35 -17.45 13.03
C ILE A 212 -0.24 -17.80 14.41
N VAL A 213 0.16 -18.92 15.01
CA VAL A 213 -0.30 -19.34 16.34
C VAL A 213 0.04 -18.28 17.39
N ALA A 214 1.32 -17.84 17.44
CA ALA A 214 1.79 -16.86 18.42
C ALA A 214 1.01 -15.53 18.31
N ARG A 215 0.78 -15.04 17.10
CA ARG A 215 0.05 -13.78 16.86
C ARG A 215 -1.42 -13.88 17.26
N VAL A 216 -2.11 -14.96 16.86
CA VAL A 216 -3.53 -15.16 17.24
C VAL A 216 -3.67 -15.27 18.77
N CYS A 217 -2.75 -15.98 19.42
CA CYS A 217 -2.74 -16.09 20.88
C CYS A 217 -2.54 -14.73 21.55
N ALA A 218 -1.61 -13.91 21.06
CA ALA A 218 -1.38 -12.56 21.57
C ALA A 218 -2.62 -11.66 21.44
N VAL A 219 -3.30 -11.66 20.29
CA VAL A 219 -4.52 -10.85 20.03
C VAL A 219 -5.69 -11.32 20.91
N LEU A 220 -5.81 -12.65 21.14
CA LEU A 220 -6.90 -13.21 21.95
C LEU A 220 -6.53 -13.36 23.44
N ASN A 221 -5.36 -12.87 23.85
CA ASN A 221 -4.84 -12.95 25.22
C ASN A 221 -4.82 -14.38 25.77
N LEU A 222 -4.29 -15.33 24.98
CA LEU A 222 -4.20 -16.75 25.26
C LEU A 222 -2.74 -17.20 25.30
N GLU A 223 -2.45 -18.20 26.13
CA GLU A 223 -1.14 -18.88 26.12
C GLU A 223 -1.02 -19.85 24.93
N VAL A 224 0.14 -19.85 24.25
CA VAL A 224 0.38 -20.68 23.05
C VAL A 224 0.17 -22.18 23.32
N ASP A 225 0.51 -22.66 24.51
CA ASP A 225 0.37 -24.07 24.91
C ASP A 225 -1.08 -24.50 25.02
N GLN A 226 -2.00 -23.58 25.28
CA GLN A 226 -3.42 -23.89 25.38
C GLN A 226 -4.03 -24.32 24.02
N ILE A 227 -3.38 -23.96 22.91
CA ILE A 227 -3.85 -24.34 21.55
C ILE A 227 -3.77 -25.87 21.33
N SER A 228 -2.81 -26.57 21.91
CA SER A 228 -2.68 -28.04 21.82
C SER A 228 -3.41 -28.79 22.93
N ALA A 229 -3.92 -28.09 23.94
CA ALA A 229 -4.58 -28.72 25.09
C ALA A 229 -5.89 -29.44 24.70
N LYS A 230 -6.16 -30.59 25.23
CA LYS A 230 -7.45 -31.32 25.09
C LYS A 230 -8.54 -30.61 25.89
N THR A 231 -9.10 -29.53 25.33
CA THR A 231 -10.14 -28.72 25.98
C THR A 231 -11.31 -28.42 25.06
N ARG A 232 -12.52 -28.29 25.63
CA ARG A 232 -13.73 -27.85 24.92
C ARG A 232 -14.08 -26.38 25.20
N LYS A 233 -13.17 -25.62 25.83
CA LYS A 233 -13.40 -24.18 26.06
C LYS A 233 -13.65 -23.47 24.76
N ARG A 234 -14.69 -22.65 24.73
CA ARG A 234 -15.15 -21.92 23.53
C ARG A 234 -14.08 -20.98 22.98
N GLU A 235 -13.31 -20.36 23.85
CA GLU A 235 -12.22 -19.44 23.50
C GLU A 235 -11.11 -20.16 22.70
N ILE A 236 -10.67 -21.33 23.17
CA ILE A 236 -9.65 -22.13 22.48
C ILE A 236 -10.17 -22.67 21.13
N ALA A 237 -11.45 -23.07 21.09
CA ALA A 237 -12.07 -23.51 19.83
C ALA A 237 -12.15 -22.36 18.80
N ASN A 238 -12.43 -21.15 19.24
CA ASN A 238 -12.44 -19.94 18.42
C ASN A 238 -11.03 -19.60 17.92
N ALA A 239 -10.00 -19.63 18.79
CA ALA A 239 -8.61 -19.41 18.43
C ALA A 239 -8.13 -20.41 17.37
N ARG A 240 -8.39 -21.70 17.56
CA ARG A 240 -8.08 -22.76 16.58
C ARG A 240 -8.76 -22.51 15.23
N GLN A 241 -10.02 -22.08 15.23
CA GLN A 241 -10.74 -21.78 14.01
C GLN A 241 -10.11 -20.60 13.26
N LEU A 242 -9.73 -19.54 13.97
CA LEU A 242 -9.08 -18.38 13.41
C LEU A 242 -7.68 -18.72 12.87
N ILE A 243 -6.87 -19.45 13.62
CA ILE A 243 -5.54 -19.94 13.18
C ILE A 243 -5.68 -20.79 11.92
N ALA A 244 -6.60 -21.77 11.92
CA ALA A 244 -6.82 -22.64 10.75
C ALA A 244 -7.23 -21.83 9.52
N PHE A 245 -8.10 -20.81 9.67
CA PHE A 245 -8.52 -19.93 8.59
C PHE A 245 -7.35 -19.14 8.01
N ILE A 246 -6.54 -18.49 8.85
CA ILE A 246 -5.38 -17.70 8.40
C ILE A 246 -4.34 -18.62 7.76
N ALA A 247 -4.00 -19.75 8.39
CA ALA A 247 -3.05 -20.73 7.87
C ALA A 247 -3.49 -21.32 6.53
N SER A 248 -4.80 -21.49 6.29
CA SER A 248 -5.34 -21.99 5.01
C SER A 248 -5.09 -21.06 3.82
N LYS A 249 -4.78 -19.78 4.06
CA LYS A 249 -4.42 -18.81 3.01
C LYS A 249 -2.97 -18.94 2.56
N ASN A 250 -2.15 -19.65 3.32
CA ASN A 250 -0.77 -19.98 2.95
C ASN A 250 -0.71 -21.35 2.25
N PRO A 251 -0.42 -21.41 0.93
CA PRO A 251 -0.39 -22.67 0.19
C PRO A 251 0.71 -23.65 0.64
N LYS A 252 1.67 -23.19 1.46
CA LYS A 252 2.75 -24.04 2.00
C LYS A 252 2.33 -24.79 3.26
N ILE A 253 1.31 -24.31 3.99
CA ILE A 253 0.84 -24.93 5.23
C ILE A 253 -0.24 -25.95 4.89
N LYS A 254 0.04 -27.21 5.16
CA LYS A 254 -0.91 -28.30 4.92
C LYS A 254 -1.88 -28.45 6.10
N GLN A 255 -3.11 -28.85 5.82
CA GLN A 255 -4.10 -29.12 6.88
C GLN A 255 -3.63 -30.16 7.90
N LYS A 256 -2.75 -31.07 7.48
CA LYS A 256 -2.13 -32.06 8.35
C LYS A 256 -1.26 -31.40 9.44
N GLU A 257 -0.45 -30.41 9.07
CA GLU A 257 0.41 -29.63 10.00
C GLU A 257 -0.44 -28.86 11.03
N ILE A 258 -1.55 -28.27 10.59
CA ILE A 258 -2.50 -27.60 11.48
C ILE A 258 -3.12 -28.58 12.47
N ALA A 259 -3.50 -29.76 11.99
CA ALA A 259 -4.09 -30.80 12.82
C ALA A 259 -3.10 -31.33 13.88
N GLU A 260 -1.87 -31.57 13.48
CA GLU A 260 -0.77 -31.98 14.38
C GLU A 260 -0.51 -30.90 15.44
N ARG A 261 -0.42 -29.65 15.04
CA ARG A 261 -0.21 -28.50 15.96
C ARG A 261 -1.32 -28.33 16.99
N PHE A 262 -2.56 -28.65 16.62
CA PHE A 262 -3.71 -28.58 17.54
C PHE A 262 -3.94 -29.85 18.32
N ASN A 263 -3.18 -30.93 18.05
CA ASN A 263 -3.40 -32.25 18.59
C ASN A 263 -4.83 -32.75 18.35
N ILE A 264 -5.33 -32.63 17.11
CA ILE A 264 -6.67 -33.02 16.67
C ILE A 264 -6.61 -33.81 15.35
N ASN A 265 -7.76 -34.39 14.95
CA ASN A 265 -7.87 -35.07 13.67
C ASN A 265 -7.96 -34.06 12.51
N GLN A 266 -7.36 -34.36 11.35
CA GLN A 266 -7.39 -33.55 10.14
C GLN A 266 -8.83 -33.23 9.66
N ASN A 267 -9.77 -34.17 9.79
CA ASN A 267 -11.17 -33.94 9.48
C ASN A 267 -11.78 -32.79 10.32
N SER A 268 -11.31 -32.62 11.56
CA SER A 268 -11.74 -31.54 12.44
C SER A 268 -11.28 -30.17 11.90
N VAL A 269 -10.10 -30.09 11.28
CA VAL A 269 -9.61 -28.87 10.63
C VAL A 269 -10.48 -28.54 9.42
N SER A 270 -10.80 -29.52 8.58
CA SER A 270 -11.72 -29.33 7.44
C SER A 270 -13.09 -28.84 7.88
N MET A 271 -13.64 -29.40 8.96
CA MET A 271 -14.90 -28.94 9.55
C MET A 271 -14.83 -27.52 10.13
N MET A 272 -13.68 -27.10 10.68
CA MET A 272 -13.47 -25.73 11.13
C MET A 272 -13.50 -24.74 9.96
N LEU A 273 -12.91 -25.12 8.82
CA LEU A 273 -12.82 -24.30 7.62
C LEU A 273 -14.14 -24.25 6.82
N SER A 274 -14.98 -25.27 6.89
CA SER A 274 -16.27 -25.33 6.19
C SER A 274 -17.37 -24.51 6.83
N LYS A 275 -17.19 -23.98 8.04
CA LYS A 275 -18.19 -23.15 8.71
C LYS A 275 -18.32 -21.81 7.98
N GLU A 276 -19.51 -21.53 7.47
CA GLU A 276 -19.84 -20.25 6.86
C GLU A 276 -19.65 -19.09 7.87
N ASN A 277 -19.17 -17.93 7.37
CA ASN A 277 -18.99 -16.68 8.13
C ASN A 277 -17.79 -16.58 9.09
N ILE A 278 -16.72 -17.37 8.95
CA ILE A 278 -15.50 -17.17 9.75
C ILE A 278 -14.97 -15.74 9.58
N ARG A 279 -14.89 -15.26 8.34
CA ARG A 279 -14.38 -13.91 8.02
C ARG A 279 -15.21 -12.81 8.71
N LYS A 280 -16.53 -12.91 8.64
CA LYS A 280 -17.44 -11.94 9.26
C LYS A 280 -17.40 -12.00 10.80
N LYS A 281 -17.22 -13.21 11.35
CA LYS A 281 -17.15 -13.43 12.79
C LYS A 281 -15.88 -12.87 13.44
N TYR A 282 -14.76 -12.85 12.71
CA TYR A 282 -13.44 -12.45 13.19
C TYR A 282 -12.86 -11.30 12.35
N GLU A 283 -13.72 -10.45 11.81
CA GLU A 283 -13.29 -9.35 10.92
C GLU A 283 -12.32 -8.39 11.61
N LYS A 284 -12.56 -8.11 12.89
CA LYS A 284 -11.70 -7.26 13.71
C LYS A 284 -10.35 -7.92 13.98
N GLU A 285 -10.35 -9.14 14.47
CA GLU A 285 -9.15 -9.91 14.79
C GLU A 285 -8.32 -10.24 13.53
N ILE A 286 -8.99 -10.53 12.41
CA ILE A 286 -8.32 -10.76 11.13
C ILE A 286 -7.63 -9.46 10.66
N SER A 287 -8.28 -8.31 10.81
CA SER A 287 -7.69 -7.02 10.51
C SER A 287 -6.45 -6.75 11.38
N GLU A 288 -6.52 -7.01 12.66
CA GLU A 288 -5.40 -6.87 13.60
C GLU A 288 -4.23 -7.84 13.29
N LEU A 289 -4.53 -9.04 12.79
CA LEU A 289 -3.54 -10.10 12.52
C LEU A 289 -2.90 -10.01 11.12
N MET A 290 -3.59 -9.41 10.16
CA MET A 290 -3.07 -9.20 8.80
C MET A 290 -2.24 -7.91 8.65
N ILE A 291 -2.05 -7.16 9.74
CA ILE A 291 -1.32 -5.89 9.80
C ILE A 291 0.22 -6.07 9.77
N TYR A 292 0.73 -7.30 9.62
CA TYR A 292 2.19 -7.54 9.61
C TYR A 292 2.64 -8.31 8.38
#